data_8080b59c19c284f427fb27100f98313d
#
_entry.id   8080b59c19c284f427fb27100f98313d
#
_cell.length_a   1.000
_cell.length_b   1.000
_cell.length_c   1.000
_cell.angle_alpha   90.00
_cell.angle_beta   90.00
_cell.angle_gamma   90.00
#
_symmetry.space_group_name_H-M   'P 1'
#
loop_
_entity.id
_entity.type
_entity.pdbx_description
1 polymer ?
#
loop_
_entity_poly.entity_id
_entity_poly.type
_entity_poly.pdbx_seq_one_letter_code
_entity_poly.pdbx_strand_id
1 'polypeptide(L)'
;MKKPQTQLRRLLEQLPCQSFVCGKQAYYYIENGLDRALAMPACVFLAGFDQLMLGYEKLDSLYLPREHLRGIFNRAGIVFPALLVEGAVAGRWKEEKKAIAVTLFGSLSARQKKAVLRGAEACWNKPVEWMAL
;
A
#
# COMPACT_ATOMS: atom_id res chain seq x y z
N MET A 1 14.56 -2.63 21.63
CA MET A 1 13.92 -3.18 22.83
C MET A 1 12.42 -3.23 22.63
N LYS A 2 11.82 -4.41 22.56
CA LYS A 2 10.35 -4.54 22.42
C LYS A 2 9.70 -4.19 23.75
N LYS A 3 8.95 -3.09 23.82
CA LYS A 3 8.13 -2.79 25.00
C LYS A 3 7.02 -3.84 25.12
N PRO A 4 6.71 -4.31 26.34
CA PRO A 4 5.58 -5.23 26.55
C PRO A 4 4.29 -4.61 26.03
N GLN A 5 3.43 -5.41 25.40
CA GLN A 5 2.14 -4.92 24.84
C GLN A 5 1.28 -4.18 25.87
N THR A 6 1.36 -4.57 27.14
CA THR A 6 0.67 -3.89 28.26
C THR A 6 1.14 -2.45 28.47
N GLN A 7 2.42 -2.16 28.27
CA GLN A 7 2.93 -0.78 28.39
C GLN A 7 2.48 0.08 27.19
N LEU A 8 2.45 -0.50 25.99
CA LEU A 8 1.97 0.20 24.81
C LEU A 8 0.47 0.55 24.91
N ARG A 9 -0.36 -0.35 25.44
CA ARG A 9 -1.78 -0.06 25.68
C ARG A 9 -1.98 1.07 26.67
N ARG A 10 -1.27 1.09 27.79
CA ARG A 10 -1.32 2.19 28.77
C ARG A 10 -0.88 3.54 28.17
N LEU A 11 0.08 3.53 27.27
CA LEU A 11 0.50 4.75 26.58
C LEU A 11 -0.57 5.23 25.58
N LEU A 12 -1.22 4.31 24.86
CA LEU A 12 -2.32 4.65 23.96
C LEU A 12 -3.51 5.26 24.72
N GLU A 13 -3.82 4.77 25.93
CA GLU A 13 -4.87 5.33 26.81
C GLU A 13 -4.60 6.77 27.27
N GLN A 14 -3.32 7.19 27.28
CA GLN A 14 -2.89 8.55 27.62
C GLN A 14 -2.86 9.51 26.43
N LEU A 15 -3.01 9.02 25.22
CA LEU A 15 -3.02 9.83 24.01
C LEU A 15 -4.48 10.13 23.60
N PRO A 16 -4.73 11.27 22.96
CA PRO A 16 -6.05 11.58 22.40
C PRO A 16 -6.33 10.73 21.16
N CYS A 17 -6.31 9.42 21.34
CA CYS A 17 -6.53 8.45 20.27
C CYS A 17 -7.99 8.08 20.17
N GLN A 18 -8.50 8.05 18.96
CA GLN A 18 -9.73 7.36 18.59
C GLN A 18 -9.41 6.00 18.01
N SER A 19 -10.38 5.10 18.01
CA SER A 19 -10.23 3.78 17.43
C SER A 19 -11.44 3.39 16.59
N PHE A 20 -11.17 2.59 15.56
CA PHE A 20 -12.22 1.91 14.81
C PHE A 20 -11.83 0.46 14.58
N VAL A 21 -12.82 -0.40 14.37
CA VAL A 21 -12.61 -1.82 14.10
C VAL A 21 -12.85 -2.08 12.62
N CYS A 22 -11.88 -2.70 11.97
CA CYS A 22 -12.02 -3.19 10.60
C CYS A 22 -11.68 -4.68 10.57
N GLY A 23 -12.65 -5.51 10.19
CA GLY A 23 -12.51 -6.96 10.30
C GLY A 23 -12.37 -7.40 11.75
N LYS A 24 -11.25 -8.04 12.09
CA LYS A 24 -10.92 -8.49 13.46
C LYS A 24 -9.90 -7.60 14.18
N GLN A 25 -9.46 -6.51 13.55
CA GLN A 25 -8.41 -5.66 14.08
C GLN A 25 -8.94 -4.28 14.48
N ALA A 26 -8.43 -3.75 15.60
CA ALA A 26 -8.64 -2.38 16.03
C ALA A 26 -7.50 -1.50 15.51
N TYR A 27 -7.87 -0.39 14.90
CA TYR A 27 -6.95 0.64 14.40
C TYR A 27 -7.10 1.89 15.26
N TYR A 28 -5.97 2.51 15.58
CA TYR A 28 -5.92 3.71 16.40
C TYR A 28 -5.44 4.88 15.56
N TYR A 29 -6.06 6.03 15.73
CA TYR A 29 -5.64 7.26 15.05
C TYR A 29 -5.79 8.45 15.99
N ILE A 30 -5.00 9.49 15.73
CA ILE A 30 -5.11 10.77 16.42
C ILE A 30 -5.87 11.72 15.51
N GLU A 31 -6.97 12.26 16.02
CA GLU A 31 -7.73 13.26 15.29
C GLU A 31 -6.91 14.56 15.24
N ASN A 32 -6.54 14.97 14.04
CA ASN A 32 -5.65 16.13 13.82
C ASN A 32 -6.39 17.37 13.29
N GLY A 33 -7.73 17.40 13.40
CA GLY A 33 -8.56 18.51 12.94
C GLY A 33 -8.65 18.66 11.41
N LEU A 34 -8.15 17.69 10.66
CA LEU A 34 -8.32 17.65 9.22
C LEU A 34 -9.69 17.05 8.88
N ASP A 35 -10.73 17.86 8.98
CA ASP A 35 -12.13 17.49 8.66
C ASP A 35 -12.38 17.16 7.17
N ARG A 36 -11.34 17.04 6.37
CA ARG A 36 -11.48 16.71 4.97
C ARG A 36 -11.14 15.23 4.75
N ALA A 37 -12.15 14.44 4.48
CA ALA A 37 -11.95 13.15 3.83
C ALA A 37 -11.24 13.39 2.50
N LEU A 38 -9.91 13.22 2.49
CA LEU A 38 -9.15 13.26 1.25
C LEU A 38 -9.57 12.04 0.43
N ALA A 39 -10.06 12.27 -0.77
CA ALA A 39 -10.37 11.17 -1.68
C ALA A 39 -9.08 10.38 -1.93
N MET A 40 -9.13 9.07 -1.70
CA MET A 40 -8.00 8.20 -1.98
C MET A 40 -7.71 8.23 -3.48
N PRO A 41 -6.44 8.43 -3.90
CA PRO A 41 -6.07 8.34 -5.30
C PRO A 41 -6.45 6.98 -5.88
N ALA A 42 -6.96 6.97 -7.11
CA ALA A 42 -7.33 5.73 -7.80
C ALA A 42 -6.12 4.81 -8.04
N CYS A 43 -4.91 5.36 -8.06
CA CYS A 43 -3.67 4.64 -8.23
C CYS A 43 -2.56 5.28 -7.40
N VAL A 44 -1.76 4.46 -6.69
CA VAL A 44 -0.59 4.88 -5.92
C VAL A 44 0.58 3.95 -6.22
N PHE A 45 1.73 4.55 -6.55
CA PHE A 45 2.99 3.83 -6.73
C PHE A 45 3.80 3.92 -5.44
N LEU A 46 3.85 2.83 -4.67
CA LEU A 46 4.62 2.74 -3.43
C LEU A 46 6.06 2.34 -3.73
N ALA A 47 6.99 2.95 -3.02
CA ALA A 47 8.42 2.60 -3.11
C ALA A 47 8.69 1.17 -2.60
N GLY A 48 9.88 0.65 -2.89
CA GLY A 48 10.36 -0.54 -2.19
C GLY A 48 10.54 -0.26 -0.70
N PHE A 49 10.24 -1.23 0.15
CA PHE A 49 10.27 -1.10 1.61
C PHE A 49 9.35 0.00 2.17
N ASP A 50 8.26 0.31 1.46
CA ASP A 50 7.29 1.30 1.91
C ASP A 50 6.66 0.93 3.26
N GLN A 51 6.43 1.94 4.11
CA GLN A 51 5.88 1.74 5.45
C GLN A 51 4.47 1.16 5.44
N LEU A 52 3.68 1.42 4.41
CA LEU A 52 2.36 0.83 4.25
C LEU A 52 2.44 -0.70 4.14
N MET A 53 3.51 -1.21 3.53
CA MET A 53 3.76 -2.66 3.41
C MET A 53 4.41 -3.25 4.68
N LEU A 54 5.24 -2.47 5.38
CA LEU A 54 6.00 -2.94 6.54
C LEU A 54 5.29 -2.75 7.88
N GLY A 55 4.38 -1.78 7.97
CA GLY A 55 3.72 -1.37 9.21
C GLY A 55 2.66 -2.34 9.73
N TYR A 56 2.28 -3.33 8.93
CA TYR A 56 1.25 -4.32 9.27
C TYR A 56 1.80 -5.74 9.21
N GLU A 57 1.19 -6.65 9.97
CA GLU A 57 1.45 -8.07 9.81
C GLU A 57 1.06 -8.51 8.38
N LYS A 58 1.97 -9.22 7.72
CA LYS A 58 1.84 -9.55 6.28
C LYS A 58 0.53 -10.25 5.93
N LEU A 59 0.03 -11.11 6.84
CA LEU A 59 -1.20 -11.88 6.62
C LEU A 59 -2.47 -11.12 6.96
N ASP A 60 -2.35 -10.00 7.67
CA ASP A 60 -3.46 -9.19 8.17
C ASP A 60 -3.50 -7.79 7.56
N SER A 61 -2.69 -7.56 6.53
CA SER A 61 -2.71 -6.29 5.79
C SER A 61 -4.03 -6.10 5.05
N LEU A 62 -4.65 -4.94 5.24
CA LEU A 62 -5.85 -4.54 4.49
C LEU A 62 -5.56 -4.23 3.02
N TYR A 63 -4.31 -3.92 2.71
CA TYR A 63 -3.89 -3.43 1.39
C TYR A 63 -3.32 -4.53 0.51
N LEU A 64 -2.80 -5.63 1.11
CA LEU A 64 -2.12 -6.69 0.39
C LEU A 64 -2.91 -8.00 0.48
N PRO A 65 -3.63 -8.39 -0.59
CA PRO A 65 -4.28 -9.69 -0.67
C PRO A 65 -3.27 -10.82 -0.45
N ARG A 66 -3.67 -11.84 0.29
CA ARG A 66 -2.78 -12.96 0.69
C ARG A 66 -2.15 -13.67 -0.50
N GLU A 67 -2.89 -13.85 -1.57
CA GLU A 67 -2.43 -14.43 -2.83
C GLU A 67 -1.29 -13.64 -3.49
N HIS A 68 -1.20 -12.32 -3.22
CA HIS A 68 -0.18 -11.44 -3.80
C HIS A 68 1.05 -11.25 -2.91
N LEU A 69 1.03 -11.84 -1.70
CA LEU A 69 2.09 -11.68 -0.72
C LEU A 69 3.50 -11.97 -1.29
N ARG A 70 3.64 -13.05 -2.04
CA ARG A 70 4.92 -13.46 -2.63
C ARG A 70 5.38 -12.58 -3.78
N GLY A 71 4.49 -11.86 -4.41
CA GLY A 71 4.80 -10.88 -5.44
C GLY A 71 5.46 -9.62 -4.88
N ILE A 72 5.21 -9.31 -3.60
CA ILE A 72 5.74 -8.13 -2.91
C ILE A 72 6.88 -8.49 -1.96
N PHE A 73 6.76 -9.56 -1.18
CA PHE A 73 7.79 -10.01 -0.25
C PHE A 73 8.49 -11.25 -0.78
N ASN A 74 9.78 -11.16 -1.04
CA ASN A 74 10.56 -12.34 -1.42
C ASN A 74 11.14 -13.06 -0.19
N ARG A 75 11.74 -14.24 -0.44
CA ARG A 75 12.36 -15.04 0.62
C ARG A 75 13.64 -14.42 1.20
N ALA A 76 14.29 -13.53 0.47
CA ALA A 76 15.49 -12.84 0.89
C ALA A 76 15.21 -11.56 1.72
N GLY A 77 13.95 -11.30 2.05
CA GLY A 77 13.53 -10.13 2.84
C GLY A 77 13.38 -8.84 2.05
N ILE A 78 13.46 -8.89 0.72
CA ILE A 78 13.22 -7.72 -0.13
C ILE A 78 11.71 -7.45 -0.20
N VAL A 79 11.35 -6.17 -0.10
CA VAL A 79 10.00 -5.67 -0.32
C VAL A 79 9.99 -4.88 -1.62
N PHE A 80 9.34 -5.42 -2.63
CA PHE A 80 9.27 -4.80 -3.95
C PHE A 80 8.36 -3.57 -3.96
N PRO A 81 8.62 -2.60 -4.84
CA PRO A 81 7.73 -1.49 -5.09
C PRO A 81 6.33 -1.98 -5.48
N ALA A 82 5.32 -1.58 -4.73
CA ALA A 82 3.94 -2.03 -4.91
C ALA A 82 3.11 -1.01 -5.68
N LEU A 83 2.23 -1.50 -6.56
CA LEU A 83 1.22 -0.71 -7.21
C LEU A 83 -0.12 -0.94 -6.52
N LEU A 84 -0.66 0.10 -5.87
CA LEU A 84 -2.01 0.10 -5.34
C LEU A 84 -2.98 0.64 -6.39
N VAL A 85 -4.10 -0.03 -6.52
CA VAL A 85 -5.24 0.42 -7.33
C VAL A 85 -6.48 0.34 -6.46
N GLU A 86 -7.17 1.46 -6.31
CA GLU A 86 -8.37 1.58 -5.45
C GLU A 86 -8.15 1.03 -4.03
N GLY A 87 -6.96 1.26 -3.47
CA GLY A 87 -6.60 0.91 -2.09
C GLY A 87 -6.10 -0.51 -1.88
N ALA A 88 -5.96 -1.33 -2.91
CA ALA A 88 -5.41 -2.68 -2.82
C ALA A 88 -4.19 -2.86 -3.72
N VAL A 89 -3.24 -3.68 -3.28
CA VAL A 89 -2.07 -4.05 -4.11
C VAL A 89 -2.54 -4.89 -5.30
N ALA A 90 -2.34 -4.36 -6.50
CA ALA A 90 -2.71 -4.98 -7.77
C ALA A 90 -1.50 -5.51 -8.55
N GLY A 91 -0.30 -5.11 -8.17
CA GLY A 91 0.92 -5.48 -8.87
C GLY A 91 2.16 -4.90 -8.22
N ARG A 92 3.26 -5.02 -8.92
CA ARG A 92 4.53 -4.37 -8.60
C ARG A 92 5.00 -3.55 -9.80
N TRP A 93 5.88 -2.59 -9.55
CA TRP A 93 6.40 -1.72 -10.60
C TRP A 93 7.91 -1.51 -10.48
N LYS A 94 8.50 -1.05 -11.55
CA LYS A 94 9.91 -0.69 -11.62
C LYS A 94 10.09 0.45 -12.61
N GLU A 95 10.87 1.44 -12.22
CA GLU A 95 11.26 2.49 -13.14
C GLU A 95 12.36 1.97 -14.10
N GLU A 96 12.15 2.17 -15.38
CA GLU A 96 13.12 1.93 -16.44
C GLU A 96 13.44 3.23 -17.20
N LYS A 97 14.49 3.22 -18.03
CA LYS A 97 14.93 4.45 -18.71
C LYS A 97 13.79 5.13 -19.49
N LYS A 98 12.97 4.37 -20.18
CA LYS A 98 11.95 4.91 -21.12
C LYS A 98 10.52 4.67 -20.68
N ALA A 99 10.27 3.86 -19.66
CA ALA A 99 8.94 3.45 -19.25
C ALA A 99 8.88 3.11 -17.76
N ILE A 100 7.66 3.02 -17.24
CA ILE A 100 7.37 2.38 -15.97
C ILE A 100 6.91 0.95 -16.27
N ALA A 101 7.75 -0.03 -15.96
CA ALA A 101 7.38 -1.43 -16.10
C ALA A 101 6.44 -1.84 -14.97
N VAL A 102 5.26 -2.34 -15.30
CA VAL A 102 4.25 -2.78 -14.34
C VAL A 102 3.92 -4.24 -14.55
N THR A 103 4.11 -5.06 -13.52
CA THR A 103 3.71 -6.47 -13.49
C THR A 103 2.45 -6.60 -12.65
N LEU A 104 1.32 -6.94 -13.27
CA LEU A 104 0.05 -7.14 -12.57
C LEU A 104 -0.03 -8.56 -11.99
N PHE A 105 -0.66 -8.68 -10.82
CA PHE A 105 -0.95 -9.97 -10.18
C PHE A 105 -2.31 -10.55 -10.59
N GLY A 106 -3.13 -9.75 -11.24
CA GLY A 106 -4.44 -10.09 -11.75
C GLY A 106 -4.84 -9.16 -12.90
N SER A 107 -6.11 -9.13 -13.24
CA SER A 107 -6.65 -8.26 -14.29
C SER A 107 -7.10 -6.91 -13.71
N LEU A 108 -6.92 -5.86 -14.47
CA LEU A 108 -7.48 -4.53 -14.21
C LEU A 108 -8.53 -4.20 -15.26
N SER A 109 -9.59 -3.52 -14.84
CA SER A 109 -10.56 -2.91 -15.75
C SER A 109 -9.91 -1.81 -16.60
N ALA A 110 -10.57 -1.43 -17.71
CA ALA A 110 -10.09 -0.33 -18.55
C ALA A 110 -9.95 1.00 -17.77
N ARG A 111 -10.88 1.26 -16.84
CA ARG A 111 -10.84 2.44 -15.96
C ARG A 111 -9.62 2.41 -15.04
N GLN A 112 -9.34 1.28 -14.41
CA GLN A 112 -8.20 1.10 -13.53
C GLN A 112 -6.87 1.21 -14.27
N LYS A 113 -6.75 0.59 -15.45
CA LYS A 113 -5.57 0.76 -16.33
C LYS A 113 -5.35 2.23 -16.69
N LYS A 114 -6.42 2.97 -17.03
CA LYS A 114 -6.33 4.40 -17.31
C LYS A 114 -5.84 5.22 -16.11
N ALA A 115 -6.22 4.84 -14.88
CA ALA A 115 -5.71 5.49 -13.67
C ALA A 115 -4.21 5.25 -13.48
N VAL A 116 -3.73 4.03 -13.74
CA VAL A 116 -2.29 3.69 -13.68
C VAL A 116 -1.49 4.48 -14.71
N LEU A 117 -1.97 4.57 -15.96
CA LEU A 117 -1.33 5.35 -17.01
C LEU A 117 -1.21 6.82 -16.63
N ARG A 118 -2.29 7.42 -16.13
CA ARG A 118 -2.28 8.82 -15.66
C ARG A 118 -1.34 9.04 -14.48
N GLY A 119 -1.28 8.08 -13.53
CA GLY A 119 -0.38 8.15 -12.39
C GLY A 119 1.08 8.11 -12.81
N ALA A 120 1.45 7.22 -13.72
CA ALA A 120 2.81 7.13 -14.25
C ALA A 120 3.21 8.39 -15.02
N GLU A 121 2.32 8.91 -15.87
CA GLU A 121 2.53 10.16 -16.59
C GLU A 121 2.75 11.33 -15.64
N ALA A 122 1.89 11.48 -14.64
CA ALA A 122 1.97 12.58 -13.67
C ALA A 122 3.25 12.54 -12.81
N CYS A 123 3.74 11.34 -12.44
CA CYS A 123 4.90 11.19 -11.57
C CYS A 123 6.23 11.23 -12.32
N TRP A 124 6.31 10.68 -13.53
CA TRP A 124 7.57 10.47 -14.24
C TRP A 124 7.58 10.97 -15.67
N ASN A 125 6.42 11.39 -16.21
CA ASN A 125 6.26 11.71 -17.63
C ASN A 125 6.73 10.54 -18.54
N LYS A 126 6.39 9.31 -18.14
CA LYS A 126 6.77 8.08 -18.83
C LYS A 126 5.55 7.21 -19.14
N PRO A 127 5.55 6.49 -20.26
CA PRO A 127 4.53 5.49 -20.55
C PRO A 127 4.65 4.29 -19.62
N VAL A 128 3.57 3.53 -19.51
CA VAL A 128 3.55 2.25 -18.80
C VAL A 128 3.78 1.11 -19.79
N GLU A 129 4.69 0.23 -19.43
CA GLU A 129 4.92 -1.04 -20.11
C GLU A 129 4.38 -2.18 -19.24
N TRP A 130 3.39 -2.91 -19.77
CA TRP A 130 2.76 -4.01 -19.05
C TRP A 130 3.57 -5.27 -19.22
N MET A 131 4.08 -5.82 -18.10
CA MET A 131 4.88 -7.02 -18.07
C MET A 131 4.01 -8.24 -17.73
N ALA A 132 4.31 -9.37 -18.36
CA ALA A 132 3.77 -10.66 -17.92
C ALA A 132 4.38 -11.08 -16.57
N LEU A 133 3.62 -11.87 -15.80
CA LEU A 133 4.10 -12.52 -14.58
C LEU A 133 5.13 -13.59 -14.91
#